data_81eefce39a2b826c225eb53f7f933b1f
#
_entry.id   81eefce39a2b826c225eb53f7f933b1f
#
_cell.length_a   1.000
_cell.length_b   1.000
_cell.length_c   1.000
_cell.angle_alpha   90.00
_cell.angle_beta   90.00
_cell.angle_gamma   90.00
#
_symmetry.space_group_name_H-M   'P 1'
#
loop_
_entity.id
_entity.type
_entity.pdbx_description
1 polymer ?
#
loop_
_entity_poly.entity_id
_entity_poly.type
_entity_poly.pdbx_seq_one_letter_code
_entity_poly.pdbx_strand_id
1 'polypeptide(L)' 'MAEDYPRILDAAQVAELLGMNVQMVRRYAREGRLPAYKLPGGRTFKFFRDEIYEFVRAHPVTAETDDVRTEM' A
#
# COMPACT_ATOMS: atom_id res chain seq x y z
N MET A 1 -12.23 -10.22 3.46
CA MET A 1 -11.47 -10.22 4.61
C MET A 1 -10.04 -10.14 4.32
N ALA A 2 -9.32 -9.49 5.16
CA ALA A 2 -7.91 -9.31 4.93
C ALA A 2 -7.18 -10.62 4.86
N GLU A 3 -7.62 -11.57 5.62
CA GLU A 3 -6.94 -12.81 5.60
C GLU A 3 -7.20 -13.59 4.34
N ASP A 4 -8.08 -13.13 3.51
CA ASP A 4 -8.30 -13.79 2.26
C ASP A 4 -7.26 -13.38 1.23
N TYR A 5 -6.49 -12.37 1.49
CA TYR A 5 -5.47 -11.96 0.56
C TYR A 5 -4.26 -12.87 0.69
N PRO A 6 -3.58 -13.16 -0.40
CA PRO A 6 -2.39 -13.99 -0.33
C PRO A 6 -1.26 -13.23 0.35
N ARG A 7 -0.21 -13.96 0.72
CA ARG A 7 0.91 -13.35 1.37
C ARG A 7 1.63 -12.36 0.48
N ILE A 8 1.69 -12.63 -0.81
CA ILE A 8 2.33 -11.73 -1.76
C ILE A 8 1.25 -11.12 -2.63
N LEU A 9 1.25 -9.80 -2.71
CA LEU A 9 0.20 -9.06 -3.39
C LEU A 9 0.76 -8.32 -4.59
N ASP A 10 -0.10 -8.04 -5.56
CA ASP A 10 0.27 -7.14 -6.64
C ASP A 10 -0.29 -5.75 -6.33
N ALA A 11 -0.01 -4.79 -7.18
CA ALA A 11 -0.43 -3.40 -6.92
C ALA A 11 -1.94 -3.27 -6.84
N ALA A 12 -2.66 -4.01 -7.67
CA ALA A 12 -4.12 -3.93 -7.65
C ALA A 12 -4.67 -4.45 -6.33
N GLN A 13 -4.07 -5.52 -5.80
CA GLN A 13 -4.52 -6.08 -4.54
C GLN A 13 -4.19 -5.14 -3.39
N VAL A 14 -3.04 -4.48 -3.43
CA VAL A 14 -2.70 -3.50 -2.41
C VAL A 14 -3.66 -2.34 -2.46
N ALA A 15 -4.01 -1.89 -3.67
CA ALA A 15 -4.94 -0.79 -3.83
C ALA A 15 -6.29 -1.15 -3.22
N GLU A 16 -6.72 -2.37 -3.47
CA GLU A 16 -7.98 -2.82 -2.93
C GLU A 16 -7.92 -2.93 -1.41
N LEU A 17 -6.85 -3.49 -0.90
CA LEU A 17 -6.68 -3.66 0.53
C LEU A 17 -6.67 -2.33 1.25
N LEU A 18 -6.00 -1.34 0.69
CA LEU A 18 -5.87 -0.04 1.33
C LEU A 18 -6.94 0.97 0.92
N GLY A 19 -7.79 0.60 -0.01
CA GLY A 19 -8.82 1.51 -0.47
C GLY A 19 -8.25 2.66 -1.28
N MET A 20 -7.18 2.41 -2.06
CA MET A 20 -6.52 3.43 -2.83
C MET A 20 -6.63 3.18 -4.30
N ASN A 21 -6.31 4.19 -5.07
CA ASN A 21 -6.22 4.06 -6.50
C ASN A 21 -4.94 3.29 -6.85
N VAL A 22 -5.01 2.36 -7.79
CA VAL A 22 -3.87 1.53 -8.12
C VAL A 22 -2.71 2.35 -8.69
N GLN A 23 -3.01 3.45 -9.36
CA GLN A 23 -1.94 4.30 -9.90
C GLN A 23 -1.15 4.94 -8.76
N MET A 24 -1.82 5.27 -7.67
CA MET A 24 -1.15 5.82 -6.52
C MET A 24 -0.26 4.77 -5.86
N VAL A 25 -0.72 3.52 -5.81
CA VAL A 25 0.09 2.45 -5.25
C VAL A 25 1.36 2.29 -6.09
N ARG A 26 1.23 2.28 -7.40
CA ARG A 26 2.38 2.14 -8.26
C ARG A 26 3.35 3.29 -8.11
N ARG A 27 2.81 4.49 -7.96
CA ARG A 27 3.64 5.66 -7.81
C ARG A 27 4.41 5.60 -6.51
N TYR A 28 3.75 5.26 -5.41
CA TYR A 28 4.41 5.16 -4.13
C TYR A 28 5.46 4.06 -4.14
N ALA A 29 5.18 2.96 -4.82
CA ALA A 29 6.16 1.88 -4.92
C ALA A 29 7.38 2.36 -5.70
N ARG A 30 7.15 3.08 -6.79
CA ARG A 30 8.24 3.56 -7.61
C ARG A 30 9.09 4.57 -6.87
N GLU A 31 8.47 5.35 -6.00
CA GLU A 31 9.17 6.37 -5.24
C GLU A 31 9.80 5.82 -3.97
N GLY A 32 9.63 4.54 -3.71
CA GLY A 32 10.19 3.96 -2.51
C GLY A 32 9.43 4.26 -1.24
N ARG A 33 8.18 4.70 -1.37
CA ARG A 33 7.39 5.06 -0.21
C ARG A 33 6.60 3.90 0.34
N LEU A 34 6.39 2.87 -0.47
CA LEU A 34 5.77 1.64 -0.01
C LEU A 34 6.78 0.52 -0.18
N PRO A 35 6.82 -0.43 0.73
CA PRO A 35 7.74 -1.56 0.58
C PRO A 35 7.30 -2.41 -0.60
N ALA A 36 8.06 -2.36 -1.66
CA ALA A 36 7.74 -3.03 -2.90
C ALA A 36 8.96 -3.71 -3.48
N TYR A 37 8.73 -4.76 -4.22
CA TYR A 37 9.81 -5.54 -4.80
C TYR A 37 9.49 -5.88 -6.22
N LYS A 38 10.50 -6.16 -7.02
CA LYS A 38 10.31 -6.66 -8.36
C LYS A 38 11.13 -7.90 -8.50
N LEU A 39 10.58 -8.88 -9.17
CA LEU A 39 11.33 -10.09 -9.44
C LEU A 39 12.30 -9.81 -10.59
N PRO A 40 13.42 -10.52 -10.65
CA PRO A 40 14.35 -10.33 -11.76
C PRO A 40 13.64 -10.55 -13.08
N GLY A 41 13.75 -9.59 -13.96
CA GLY A 41 13.07 -9.67 -15.24
C GLY A 41 11.61 -9.28 -15.19
N GLY A 42 11.09 -9.02 -14.03
CA GLY A 42 9.68 -8.67 -13.91
C GLY A 42 9.45 -7.19 -14.13
N ARG A 43 8.23 -6.85 -14.51
CA ARG A 43 7.88 -5.47 -14.71
C ARG A 43 6.91 -4.95 -13.73
N THR A 44 6.33 -5.81 -12.88
CA THR A 44 5.31 -5.37 -11.96
C THR A 44 5.85 -5.44 -10.56
N PHE A 45 5.30 -4.60 -9.69
CA PHE A 45 5.70 -4.61 -8.30
C PHE A 45 5.00 -5.73 -7.55
N LYS A 46 5.70 -6.28 -6.58
CA LYS A 46 5.13 -7.26 -5.67
C LYS A 46 5.27 -6.73 -4.26
N PHE A 47 4.33 -7.05 -3.41
CA PHE A 47 4.31 -6.53 -2.05
C PHE A 47 4.05 -7.68 -1.10
N PHE A 48 4.60 -7.61 0.10
CA PHE A 48 4.29 -8.60 1.12
C PHE A 48 3.18 -8.05 1.99
N ARG A 49 2.15 -8.84 2.16
CA ARG A 49 0.97 -8.41 2.92
C ARG A 49 1.35 -7.92 4.31
N ASP A 50 2.24 -8.66 4.98
CA ASP A 50 2.63 -8.28 6.32
C ASP A 50 3.36 -6.96 6.36
N GLU A 51 4.16 -6.68 5.35
CA GLU A 51 4.89 -5.42 5.29
C GLU A 51 3.95 -4.26 5.01
N ILE A 52 2.91 -4.49 4.23
CA ILE A 52 1.94 -3.45 3.97
C ILE A 52 1.18 -3.12 5.27
N TYR A 53 0.82 -4.13 6.04
CA TYR A 53 0.16 -3.88 7.31
C TYR A 53 1.08 -3.10 8.26
N GLU A 54 2.35 -3.47 8.31
CA GLU A 54 3.29 -2.78 9.17
C GLU A 54 3.49 -1.33 8.71
N PHE A 55 3.53 -1.13 7.42
CA PHE A 55 3.69 0.21 6.88
C PHE A 55 2.52 1.10 7.31
N VAL A 56 1.32 0.60 7.18
CA VAL A 56 0.14 1.37 7.56
C VAL A 56 0.16 1.64 9.06
N ARG A 57 0.54 0.64 9.84
CA ARG A 57 0.57 0.78 11.27
C ARG A 57 1.60 1.78 11.73
N ALA A 58 2.69 1.91 10.97
CA ALA A 58 3.76 2.82 11.31
C ALA A 58 3.45 4.26 10.94
N HIS A 59 2.34 4.51 10.24
CA HIS A 59 1.99 5.86 9.82
C HIS A 59 0.58 6.22 10.31
N PRO A 60 0.40 6.29 11.62
CA PRO A 60 -0.94 6.62 12.14
C PRO A 60 -1.26 8.08 11.86
N VAL A 61 -2.53 8.33 11.71
CA VAL A 61 -2.96 9.68 11.45
C VAL A 61 -2.93 10.44 12.75
N THR A 62 -2.44 11.65 12.71
CA THR A 62 -2.53 12.50 13.86
C THR A 62 -3.73 13.40 13.67
N ALA A 63 -4.29 13.83 14.75
CA ALA A 63 -5.50 14.60 14.66
C ALA A 63 -5.40 15.77 13.77
N GLU A 64 -4.36 16.52 13.88
CA GLU A 64 -4.30 17.70 13.08
C GLU A 64 -4.12 17.40 11.65
N THR A 65 -3.61 16.27 11.28
CA THR A 65 -3.38 16.06 9.93
C THR A 65 -4.59 15.67 9.22
N ASP A 66 -5.35 14.83 9.79
CA ASP A 66 -6.36 14.31 9.03
C ASP A 66 -7.56 15.04 9.01
N ASP A 67 -7.92 15.51 10.09
CA ASP A 67 -9.10 16.15 10.07
C ASP A 67 -9.30 17.15 9.18
N VAL A 68 -8.35 17.77 8.93
CA VAL A 68 -8.47 18.79 8.08
C VAL A 68 -9.11 18.46 6.90
N ARG A 69 -8.83 17.44 6.36
CA ARG A 69 -9.31 17.25 5.14
C ARG A 69 -10.51 16.68 5.07
N THR A 70 -10.77 16.11 5.88
CA THR A 70 -11.85 15.46 5.66
C THR A 70 -13.01 16.09 5.94
N GLU A 71 -13.04 16.57 6.24
CA GLU A 71 -13.98 16.81 6.31
C GLU A 71 -14.72 17.33 5.92
N MET A 72 -14.46 17.49 5.99
CA MET A 72 -14.95 17.69 5.67
C MET A 72 -15.50 17.74 5.34
#